data_189fa19899053cc7eb07cca958993b9a
#
_entry.id   189fa19899053cc7eb07cca958993b9a
#
_cell.length_a   1.000
_cell.length_b   1.000
_cell.length_c   1.000
_cell.angle_alpha   90.00
_cell.angle_beta   90.00
_cell.angle_gamma   90.00
#
_symmetry.space_group_name_H-M   'P 1'
#
loop_
_entity.id
_entity.type
_entity.pdbx_description
1 polymer ?
#
loop_
_entity_poly.entity_id
_entity_poly.type
_entity_poly.pdbx_seq_one_letter_code
_entity_poly.pdbx_strand_id
1 'polypeptide(L)'
;KWFVEGDIKGFFDNIDHNAMVEILAERIHDQKFLRLIRKFLRAGYLEDWTFHNTYSGTPQGGIISPILANIYLDKLDWYMEQLKAQFDRGKKRKTTFLANYYARNTTRLRKELGETQNPEEREQRIAQELRRMELERQTVPYFEPFDPNYRRLQYVRYADDFLIGVIGSKEDALEIKRKVREF
;
A
#
# COMPACT_ATOMS: atom_id res chain seq x y z
N LYS A 1 -9.97 -6.38 5.71
CA LYS A 1 -9.07 -5.39 5.12
C LYS A 1 -9.14 -4.14 5.96
N TRP A 2 -7.99 -3.55 6.26
CA TRP A 2 -7.85 -2.36 7.06
C TRP A 2 -7.02 -1.34 6.30
N PHE A 3 -7.26 -0.07 6.56
CA PHE A 3 -6.44 1.01 6.06
C PHE A 3 -5.89 1.79 7.25
N VAL A 4 -4.61 2.12 7.18
CA VAL A 4 -3.92 3.02 8.10
C VAL A 4 -3.49 4.22 7.27
N GLU A 5 -4.10 5.34 7.54
CA GLU A 5 -3.77 6.64 6.95
C GLU A 5 -2.89 7.40 7.94
N GLY A 6 -1.89 8.08 7.42
CA GLY A 6 -0.99 8.90 8.20
C GLY A 6 -0.49 10.09 7.40
N ASP A 7 -0.23 11.16 8.14
CA ASP A 7 0.40 12.39 7.72
C ASP A 7 1.56 12.69 8.66
N ILE A 8 2.69 13.12 8.12
CA ILE A 8 3.86 13.51 8.91
C ILE A 8 3.74 14.99 9.23
N LYS A 9 3.14 15.29 10.38
CA LYS A 9 2.86 16.65 10.83
C LYS A 9 4.07 17.56 10.78
N GLY A 10 3.96 18.64 10.01
CA GLY A 10 5.02 19.64 9.89
C GLY A 10 6.30 19.09 9.30
N PHE A 11 6.21 18.15 8.39
CA PHE A 11 7.36 17.43 7.84
C PHE A 11 8.42 18.39 7.29
N PHE A 12 8.02 19.33 6.45
CA PHE A 12 8.94 20.27 5.82
C PHE A 12 9.65 21.19 6.84
N ASP A 13 8.99 21.50 7.95
CA ASP A 13 9.54 22.38 9.01
C ASP A 13 10.44 21.61 9.97
N ASN A 14 10.30 20.28 10.05
CA ASN A 14 10.97 19.43 11.02
C ASN A 14 12.07 18.53 10.45
N ILE A 15 12.41 18.63 9.17
CA ILE A 15 13.52 17.88 8.58
C ILE A 15 14.82 18.24 9.30
N ASP A 16 15.47 17.24 9.91
CA ASP A 16 16.79 17.42 10.50
C ASP A 16 17.87 17.59 9.43
N HIS A 17 18.57 18.72 9.44
CA HIS A 17 19.59 19.05 8.45
C HIS A 17 20.81 18.10 8.51
N ASN A 18 21.16 17.59 9.70
CA ASN A 18 22.30 16.68 9.85
C ASN A 18 21.91 15.31 9.29
N ALA A 19 20.75 14.78 9.68
CA ALA A 19 20.22 13.53 9.16
C ALA A 19 20.07 13.59 7.62
N MET A 20 19.57 14.70 7.07
CA MET A 20 19.50 14.89 5.60
C MET A 20 20.88 14.79 4.95
N VAL A 21 21.88 15.46 5.50
CA VAL A 21 23.25 15.43 4.94
C VAL A 21 23.88 14.04 5.11
N GLU A 22 23.61 13.34 6.20
CA GLU A 22 24.06 11.95 6.41
C GLU A 22 23.43 11.00 5.38
N ILE A 23 22.14 11.10 5.13
CA ILE A 23 21.44 10.31 4.09
C ILE A 23 22.06 10.57 2.72
N LEU A 24 22.35 11.82 2.37
CA LEU A 24 22.99 12.18 1.13
C LEU A 24 24.42 11.61 1.06
N ALA A 25 25.16 11.64 2.17
CA ALA A 25 26.54 11.15 2.25
C ALA A 25 26.67 9.63 2.05
N GLU A 26 25.60 8.86 2.23
CA GLU A 26 25.58 7.42 1.90
C GLU A 26 25.90 7.16 0.42
N ARG A 27 25.55 8.09 -0.47
CA ARG A 27 25.72 7.95 -1.92
C ARG A 27 26.62 9.01 -2.57
N ILE A 28 26.79 10.16 -1.94
CA ILE A 28 27.53 11.30 -2.46
C ILE A 28 28.75 11.55 -1.56
N HIS A 29 29.94 11.29 -2.10
CA HIS A 29 31.19 11.46 -1.36
C HIS A 29 31.86 12.82 -1.54
N ASP A 30 31.31 13.69 -2.41
CA ASP A 30 31.84 15.05 -2.62
C ASP A 30 31.51 15.97 -1.44
N GLN A 31 32.50 16.22 -0.63
CA GLN A 31 32.39 17.08 0.56
C GLN A 31 32.10 18.55 0.22
N LYS A 32 32.43 19.01 -0.97
CA LYS A 32 32.09 20.39 -1.41
C LYS A 32 30.61 20.49 -1.69
N PHE A 33 30.05 19.48 -2.37
CA PHE A 33 28.62 19.39 -2.64
C PHE A 33 27.82 19.26 -1.35
N LEU A 34 28.18 18.36 -0.43
CA LEU A 34 27.48 18.21 0.86
C LEU A 34 27.50 19.48 1.69
N ARG A 35 28.64 20.23 1.68
CA ARG A 35 28.72 21.56 2.33
C ARG A 35 27.82 22.59 1.65
N LEU A 36 27.67 22.53 0.33
CA LEU A 36 26.76 23.41 -0.39
C LEU A 36 25.30 23.15 -0.01
N ILE A 37 24.88 21.88 0.03
CA ILE A 37 23.53 21.51 0.49
C ILE A 37 23.29 21.99 1.93
N ARG A 38 24.24 21.79 2.82
CA ARG A 38 24.13 22.30 4.22
C ARG A 38 23.96 23.81 4.28
N LYS A 39 24.63 24.55 3.40
CA LYS A 39 24.42 26.00 3.29
C LYS A 39 23.02 26.35 2.78
N PHE A 40 22.50 25.64 1.79
CA PHE A 40 21.12 25.83 1.30
C PHE A 40 20.09 25.58 2.42
N LEU A 41 20.23 24.49 3.15
CA LEU A 41 19.32 24.15 4.25
C LEU A 41 19.32 25.25 5.35
N ARG A 42 20.46 25.92 5.58
CA ARG A 42 20.62 26.98 6.61
C ARG A 42 20.42 28.38 6.08
N ALA A 43 20.21 28.56 4.77
CA ALA A 43 20.18 29.88 4.16
C ALA A 43 19.02 30.77 4.61
N GLY A 44 17.99 30.18 5.22
CA GLY A 44 16.77 30.90 5.54
C GLY A 44 15.90 31.17 4.31
N TYR A 45 14.84 31.91 4.49
CA TYR A 45 13.95 32.35 3.44
C TYR A 45 13.44 33.76 3.70
N LEU A 46 13.01 34.40 2.62
CA LEU A 46 12.42 35.72 2.68
C LEU A 46 10.91 35.61 2.47
N GLU A 47 10.13 36.06 3.43
CA GLU A 47 8.67 36.10 3.35
C GLU A 47 8.20 37.52 3.73
N ASP A 48 7.37 38.12 2.92
CA ASP A 48 6.88 39.49 3.10
C ASP A 48 8.01 40.52 3.40
N TRP A 49 9.13 40.41 2.68
CA TRP A 49 10.33 41.21 2.87
C TRP A 49 10.99 41.05 4.27
N THR A 50 10.59 40.03 5.03
CA THR A 50 11.19 39.69 6.32
C THR A 50 12.03 38.43 6.17
N PHE A 51 13.26 38.47 6.69
CA PHE A 51 14.16 37.32 6.65
C PHE A 51 13.88 36.39 7.83
N HIS A 52 13.69 35.10 7.52
CA HIS A 52 13.51 34.02 8.49
C HIS A 52 14.68 33.03 8.41
N ASN A 53 15.26 32.74 9.56
CA ASN A 53 16.30 31.71 9.68
C ASN A 53 15.68 30.33 9.70
N THR A 54 16.25 29.37 8.94
CA THR A 54 15.91 27.95 9.02
C THR A 54 16.90 27.22 9.92
N TYR A 55 16.45 26.82 11.10
CA TYR A 55 17.22 25.98 12.02
C TYR A 55 16.96 24.49 11.77
N SER A 56 15.78 24.16 11.27
CA SER A 56 15.34 22.84 10.80
C SER A 56 14.45 23.01 9.59
N GLY A 57 14.21 21.92 8.87
CA GLY A 57 13.29 21.93 7.76
C GLY A 57 13.87 22.47 6.45
N THR A 58 13.00 22.54 5.48
CA THR A 58 13.24 23.17 4.17
C THR A 58 12.12 24.17 3.90
N PRO A 59 12.41 25.36 3.34
CA PRO A 59 11.36 26.34 3.09
C PRO A 59 10.28 25.77 2.14
N GLN A 60 9.03 25.91 2.54
CA GLN A 60 7.90 25.54 1.67
C GLN A 60 7.96 26.41 0.40
N GLY A 61 7.83 25.77 -0.76
CA GLY A 61 7.96 26.45 -2.06
C GLY A 61 9.39 26.60 -2.59
N GLY A 62 10.41 26.15 -1.85
CA GLY A 62 11.78 26.07 -2.35
C GLY A 62 11.92 25.06 -3.48
N ILE A 63 12.60 25.42 -4.58
CA ILE A 63 12.76 24.57 -5.79
C ILE A 63 13.36 23.21 -5.47
N ILE A 64 14.29 23.13 -4.51
CA ILE A 64 14.99 21.89 -4.13
C ILE A 64 14.24 21.10 -3.03
N SER A 65 13.33 21.74 -2.30
CA SER A 65 12.65 21.15 -1.14
C SER A 65 11.92 19.84 -1.45
N PRO A 66 11.17 19.69 -2.55
CA PRO A 66 10.50 18.43 -2.89
C PRO A 66 11.47 17.28 -3.16
N ILE A 67 12.64 17.58 -3.72
CA ILE A 67 13.68 16.57 -4.00
C ILE A 67 14.30 16.09 -2.68
N LEU A 68 14.67 17.03 -1.80
CA LEU A 68 15.25 16.71 -0.49
C LEU A 68 14.23 15.96 0.38
N ALA A 69 12.97 16.37 0.35
CA ALA A 69 11.88 15.69 1.05
C ALA A 69 11.75 14.22 0.61
N ASN A 70 11.76 13.96 -0.68
CA ASN A 70 11.69 12.58 -1.19
C ASN A 70 12.93 11.76 -0.84
N ILE A 71 14.13 12.35 -0.86
CA ILE A 71 15.35 11.67 -0.41
C ILE A 71 15.29 11.32 1.07
N TYR A 72 14.77 12.22 1.91
CA TYR A 72 14.60 11.96 3.34
C TYR A 72 13.59 10.83 3.60
N LEU A 73 12.45 10.89 2.93
CA LEU A 73 11.37 9.91 3.06
C LEU A 73 11.64 8.56 2.39
N ASP A 74 12.67 8.45 1.54
CA ASP A 74 13.14 7.17 1.00
C ASP A 74 13.49 6.17 2.13
N LYS A 75 13.94 6.67 3.27
CA LYS A 75 14.18 5.83 4.47
C LYS A 75 12.90 5.18 4.99
N LEU A 76 11.80 5.92 5.01
CA LEU A 76 10.49 5.37 5.37
C LEU A 76 10.01 4.37 4.32
N ASP A 77 10.17 4.69 3.04
CA ASP A 77 9.78 3.80 1.94
C ASP A 77 10.53 2.45 2.05
N TRP A 78 11.83 2.50 2.30
CA TRP A 78 12.64 1.30 2.49
C TRP A 78 12.26 0.50 3.75
N TYR A 79 11.99 1.19 4.86
CA TYR A 79 11.46 0.55 6.07
C TYR A 79 10.14 -0.16 5.81
N MET A 80 9.23 0.48 5.04
CA MET A 80 7.94 -0.11 4.68
C MET A 80 8.08 -1.33 3.76
N GLU A 81 9.06 -1.36 2.85
CA GLU A 81 9.36 -2.53 2.04
C GLU A 81 9.86 -3.71 2.89
N GLN A 82 10.72 -3.45 3.87
CA GLN A 82 11.16 -4.49 4.80
C GLN A 82 10.00 -5.01 5.65
N LEU A 83 9.19 -4.10 6.18
CA LEU A 83 8.02 -4.45 6.98
C LEU A 83 7.03 -5.30 6.16
N LYS A 84 6.83 -4.95 4.89
CA LYS A 84 6.04 -5.74 3.94
C LYS A 84 6.62 -7.13 3.72
N ALA A 85 7.92 -7.25 3.51
CA ALA A 85 8.59 -8.55 3.31
C ALA A 85 8.44 -9.47 4.53
N GLN A 86 8.44 -8.92 5.74
CA GLN A 86 8.23 -9.67 6.98
C GLN A 86 6.75 -10.03 7.22
N PHE A 87 5.84 -9.16 6.80
CA PHE A 87 4.41 -9.28 7.05
C PHE A 87 3.70 -10.19 6.04
N ASP A 88 4.07 -10.13 4.77
CA ASP A 88 3.41 -10.83 3.67
C ASP A 88 3.51 -12.35 3.86
N ARG A 89 2.36 -13.04 3.78
CA ARG A 89 2.27 -14.48 3.97
C ARG A 89 1.31 -15.12 2.99
N GLY A 90 1.64 -16.32 2.53
CA GLY A 90 0.83 -17.11 1.61
C GLY A 90 0.90 -16.61 0.16
N LYS A 91 0.70 -17.48 -0.81
CA LYS A 91 0.69 -17.12 -2.24
C LYS A 91 -0.70 -16.70 -2.71
N LYS A 92 -1.74 -17.35 -2.19
CA LYS A 92 -3.12 -17.16 -2.62
C LYS A 92 -4.05 -17.31 -1.42
N ARG A 93 -5.09 -16.47 -1.37
CA ARG A 93 -6.14 -16.57 -0.37
C ARG A 93 -6.98 -17.83 -0.61
N LYS A 94 -7.39 -18.49 0.45
CA LYS A 94 -8.26 -19.67 0.41
C LYS A 94 -9.62 -19.28 -0.18
N THR A 95 -10.14 -20.11 -1.07
CA THR A 95 -11.49 -19.97 -1.61
C THR A 95 -12.52 -20.49 -0.62
N THR A 96 -13.69 -19.86 -0.55
CA THR A 96 -14.78 -20.31 0.32
C THR A 96 -15.32 -21.67 -0.17
N PHE A 97 -15.90 -22.42 0.77
CA PHE A 97 -16.56 -23.69 0.43
C PHE A 97 -17.67 -23.48 -0.59
N LEU A 98 -18.49 -22.45 -0.42
CA LEU A 98 -19.61 -22.14 -1.33
C LEU A 98 -19.11 -21.75 -2.72
N ALA A 99 -18.07 -20.93 -2.83
CA ALA A 99 -17.49 -20.58 -4.13
C ALA A 99 -16.98 -21.82 -4.88
N ASN A 100 -16.34 -22.75 -4.18
CA ASN A 100 -15.89 -24.02 -4.77
C ASN A 100 -17.07 -24.92 -5.14
N TYR A 101 -18.13 -24.98 -4.32
CA TYR A 101 -19.35 -25.71 -4.61
C TYR A 101 -19.98 -25.21 -5.92
N TYR A 102 -20.23 -23.91 -6.05
CA TYR A 102 -20.80 -23.33 -7.26
C TYR A 102 -19.89 -23.51 -8.47
N ALA A 103 -18.58 -23.34 -8.32
CA ALA A 103 -17.63 -23.51 -9.41
C ALA A 103 -17.64 -24.96 -9.96
N ARG A 104 -17.70 -25.98 -9.08
CA ARG A 104 -17.75 -27.38 -9.49
C ARG A 104 -19.07 -27.73 -10.16
N ASN A 105 -20.19 -27.29 -9.60
CA ASN A 105 -21.52 -27.60 -10.13
C ASN A 105 -21.78 -26.88 -11.46
N THR A 106 -21.40 -25.63 -11.61
CA THR A 106 -21.52 -24.92 -12.89
C THR A 106 -20.65 -25.59 -13.98
N THR A 107 -19.46 -26.04 -13.62
CA THR A 107 -18.59 -26.78 -14.57
C THR A 107 -19.23 -28.11 -14.98
N ARG A 108 -19.82 -28.84 -14.02
CA ARG A 108 -20.56 -30.09 -14.32
C ARG A 108 -21.75 -29.86 -15.23
N LEU A 109 -22.59 -28.86 -14.91
CA LEU A 109 -23.77 -28.54 -15.70
C LEU A 109 -23.42 -28.08 -17.12
N ARG A 110 -22.35 -27.30 -17.30
CA ARG A 110 -21.87 -26.92 -18.62
C ARG A 110 -21.41 -28.10 -19.45
N LYS A 111 -20.74 -29.07 -18.83
CA LYS A 111 -20.34 -30.29 -19.48
C LYS A 111 -21.55 -31.13 -19.87
N GLU A 112 -22.51 -31.29 -18.95
CA GLU A 112 -23.77 -32.04 -19.21
C GLU A 112 -24.59 -31.39 -20.33
N LEU A 113 -24.63 -30.07 -20.42
CA LEU A 113 -25.28 -29.33 -21.48
C LEU A 113 -24.64 -29.62 -22.85
N GLY A 114 -23.30 -29.67 -22.92
CA GLY A 114 -22.54 -29.94 -24.15
C GLY A 114 -22.63 -31.40 -24.62
N GLU A 115 -22.89 -32.35 -23.72
CA GLU A 115 -23.01 -33.80 -24.03
C GLU A 115 -24.45 -34.24 -24.26
N THR A 116 -25.44 -33.36 -24.08
CA THR A 116 -26.87 -33.71 -24.20
C THR A 116 -27.28 -33.84 -25.69
N GLN A 117 -27.61 -35.04 -26.10
CA GLN A 117 -28.15 -35.35 -27.44
C GLN A 117 -29.68 -35.40 -27.49
N ASN A 118 -30.37 -34.93 -26.46
CA ASN A 118 -31.81 -35.10 -26.27
C ASN A 118 -32.54 -33.81 -25.84
N PRO A 119 -33.87 -33.78 -25.97
CA PRO A 119 -34.62 -32.67 -26.52
C PRO A 119 -34.69 -31.43 -25.61
N GLU A 120 -35.20 -30.37 -26.22
CA GLU A 120 -35.36 -29.00 -25.75
C GLU A 120 -35.70 -28.82 -24.25
N GLU A 121 -36.52 -29.70 -23.65
CA GLU A 121 -36.90 -29.62 -22.23
C GLU A 121 -35.72 -29.86 -21.24
N ARG A 122 -34.82 -30.80 -21.58
CA ARG A 122 -33.64 -31.09 -20.71
C ARG A 122 -32.59 -30.01 -20.83
N GLU A 123 -32.36 -29.51 -22.03
CA GLU A 123 -31.48 -28.35 -22.26
C GLU A 123 -31.99 -27.12 -21.52
N GLN A 124 -33.30 -26.84 -21.61
CA GLN A 124 -33.90 -25.71 -20.90
C GLN A 124 -33.78 -25.83 -19.40
N ARG A 125 -33.97 -27.02 -18.80
CA ARG A 125 -33.80 -27.25 -17.37
C ARG A 125 -32.35 -27.01 -16.92
N ILE A 126 -31.38 -27.57 -17.63
CA ILE A 126 -29.96 -27.41 -17.33
C ILE A 126 -29.56 -25.94 -17.48
N ALA A 127 -30.01 -25.25 -18.49
CA ALA A 127 -29.73 -23.84 -18.74
C ALA A 127 -30.35 -22.96 -17.64
N GLN A 128 -31.54 -23.25 -17.15
CA GLN A 128 -32.17 -22.52 -16.03
C GLN A 128 -31.41 -22.75 -14.72
N GLU A 129 -31.03 -24.01 -14.45
CA GLU A 129 -30.28 -24.34 -13.25
C GLU A 129 -28.88 -23.69 -13.26
N LEU A 130 -28.23 -23.71 -14.43
CA LEU A 130 -26.95 -23.04 -14.63
C LEU A 130 -27.05 -21.54 -14.36
N ARG A 131 -28.03 -20.88 -14.95
CA ARG A 131 -28.28 -19.44 -14.75
C ARG A 131 -28.56 -19.10 -13.31
N ARG A 132 -29.35 -19.92 -12.60
CA ARG A 132 -29.62 -19.76 -11.17
C ARG A 132 -28.33 -19.85 -10.35
N MET A 133 -27.52 -20.88 -10.58
CA MET A 133 -26.25 -21.07 -9.87
C MET A 133 -25.23 -19.94 -10.16
N GLU A 134 -25.20 -19.43 -11.39
CA GLU A 134 -24.35 -18.29 -11.73
C GLU A 134 -24.78 -17.02 -11.00
N LEU A 135 -26.06 -16.76 -10.84
CA LEU A 135 -26.59 -15.64 -10.05
C LEU A 135 -26.28 -15.81 -8.56
N GLU A 136 -26.55 -16.98 -7.99
CA GLU A 136 -26.26 -17.27 -6.58
C GLU A 136 -24.75 -17.16 -6.29
N ARG A 137 -23.89 -17.58 -7.22
CA ARG A 137 -22.44 -17.45 -7.11
C ARG A 137 -21.97 -15.99 -6.98
N GLN A 138 -22.66 -15.03 -7.61
CA GLN A 138 -22.30 -13.61 -7.52
C GLN A 138 -22.56 -13.01 -6.14
N THR A 139 -23.47 -13.60 -5.38
CA THR A 139 -23.79 -13.13 -4.01
C THR A 139 -22.83 -13.65 -2.93
N VAL A 140 -21.99 -14.65 -3.28
CA VAL A 140 -21.10 -15.33 -2.33
C VAL A 140 -19.67 -14.81 -2.45
N PRO A 141 -19.00 -14.50 -1.33
CA PRO A 141 -17.60 -14.16 -1.34
C PRO A 141 -16.74 -15.28 -1.94
N TYR A 142 -15.95 -14.96 -2.94
CA TYR A 142 -15.10 -15.96 -3.60
C TYR A 142 -13.96 -16.45 -2.69
N PHE A 143 -13.36 -15.55 -1.94
CA PHE A 143 -12.28 -15.87 -1.01
C PHE A 143 -12.72 -15.74 0.44
N GLU A 144 -12.10 -16.53 1.32
CA GLU A 144 -12.28 -16.41 2.76
C GLU A 144 -11.92 -14.98 3.21
N PRO A 145 -12.86 -14.23 3.85
CA PRO A 145 -12.60 -12.85 4.28
C PRO A 145 -11.43 -12.75 5.27
N PHE A 146 -11.29 -13.73 6.16
CA PHE A 146 -10.31 -13.81 7.23
C PHE A 146 -9.48 -15.09 7.12
N ASP A 147 -8.66 -15.19 6.06
CA ASP A 147 -7.72 -16.30 5.92
C ASP A 147 -6.44 -16.00 6.73
N PRO A 148 -6.18 -16.70 7.86
CA PRO A 148 -5.02 -16.46 8.70
C PRO A 148 -3.69 -16.80 8.02
N ASN A 149 -3.75 -17.58 6.93
CA ASN A 149 -2.58 -17.97 6.15
C ASN A 149 -2.29 -17.03 4.99
N TYR A 150 -3.09 -15.97 4.84
CA TYR A 150 -2.90 -14.98 3.80
C TYR A 150 -2.89 -13.57 4.38
N ARG A 151 -1.71 -12.95 4.38
CA ARG A 151 -1.50 -11.57 4.81
C ARG A 151 -0.84 -10.77 3.70
N ARG A 152 -1.22 -9.51 3.55
CA ARG A 152 -0.59 -8.56 2.63
C ARG A 152 -0.57 -7.17 3.22
N LEU A 153 0.54 -6.53 3.01
CA LEU A 153 0.73 -5.11 3.25
C LEU A 153 0.98 -4.41 1.92
N GLN A 154 0.30 -3.31 1.70
CA GLN A 154 0.55 -2.41 0.58
C GLN A 154 0.73 -1.01 1.13
N TYR A 155 1.69 -0.31 0.61
CA TYR A 155 2.04 1.04 1.00
C TYR A 155 2.09 1.94 -0.22
N VAL A 156 1.59 3.14 -0.07
CA VAL A 156 1.70 4.21 -1.05
C VAL A 156 1.89 5.52 -0.30
N ARG A 157 2.76 6.36 -0.81
CA ARG A 157 3.04 7.70 -0.27
C ARG A 157 2.95 8.74 -1.38
N TYR A 158 2.45 9.88 -1.01
CA TYR A 158 2.49 11.11 -1.81
C TYR A 158 2.97 12.25 -0.90
N ALA A 159 4.21 12.72 -1.14
CA ALA A 159 4.90 13.63 -0.23
C ALA A 159 4.94 13.07 1.21
N ASP A 160 4.39 13.78 2.16
CA ASP A 160 4.30 13.43 3.59
C ASP A 160 3.04 12.62 3.95
N ASP A 161 2.05 12.57 3.05
CA ASP A 161 0.86 11.73 3.18
C ASP A 161 1.14 10.28 2.80
N PHE A 162 0.66 9.32 3.60
CA PHE A 162 0.77 7.91 3.25
C PHE A 162 -0.47 7.10 3.60
N LEU A 163 -0.67 6.03 2.84
CA LEU A 163 -1.75 5.06 3.05
C LEU A 163 -1.18 3.64 3.07
N ILE A 164 -1.52 2.89 4.11
CA ILE A 164 -1.13 1.50 4.26
C ILE A 164 -2.38 0.62 4.24
N GLY A 165 -2.47 -0.26 3.24
CA GLY A 165 -3.51 -1.27 3.13
C GLY A 165 -3.05 -2.59 3.77
N VAL A 166 -3.81 -3.10 4.73
CA VAL A 166 -3.50 -4.35 5.44
C VAL A 166 -4.57 -5.39 5.19
N ILE A 167 -4.17 -6.52 4.63
CA ILE A 167 -4.98 -7.74 4.60
C ILE A 167 -4.50 -8.62 5.76
N GLY A 168 -5.26 -8.63 6.84
CA GLY A 168 -4.96 -9.31 8.09
C GLY A 168 -6.02 -9.01 9.12
N SER A 169 -5.73 -9.28 10.39
CA SER A 169 -6.59 -8.95 11.51
C SER A 169 -6.55 -7.45 11.84
N LYS A 170 -7.41 -7.00 12.76
CA LYS A 170 -7.36 -5.63 13.27
C LYS A 170 -6.10 -5.38 14.09
N GLU A 171 -5.68 -6.38 14.84
CA GLU A 171 -4.47 -6.38 15.65
C GLU A 171 -3.22 -6.22 14.78
N ASP A 172 -3.18 -6.92 13.62
CA ASP A 172 -2.12 -6.75 12.62
C ASP A 172 -2.03 -5.29 12.15
N ALA A 173 -3.16 -4.66 11.84
CA ALA A 173 -3.19 -3.27 11.40
C ALA A 173 -2.74 -2.29 12.50
N LEU A 174 -3.14 -2.55 13.75
CA LEU A 174 -2.70 -1.74 14.90
C LEU A 174 -1.20 -1.90 15.17
N GLU A 175 -0.67 -3.12 15.02
CA GLU A 175 0.76 -3.35 15.15
C GLU A 175 1.57 -2.62 14.07
N ILE A 176 1.12 -2.68 12.81
CA ILE A 176 1.74 -1.94 11.71
C ILE A 176 1.73 -0.44 12.02
N LYS A 177 0.58 0.11 12.43
CA LYS A 177 0.46 1.52 12.82
C LYS A 177 1.45 1.89 13.92
N ARG A 178 1.61 1.05 14.96
CA ARG A 178 2.56 1.28 16.04
C ARG A 178 4.00 1.29 15.53
N LYS A 179 4.39 0.30 14.73
CA LYS A 179 5.75 0.19 14.17
C LYS A 179 6.13 1.40 13.31
N VAL A 180 5.19 1.88 12.47
CA VAL A 180 5.42 3.07 11.64
C VAL A 180 5.50 4.35 12.47
N ARG A 181 4.80 4.42 13.61
CA ARG A 181 4.87 5.57 14.51
C ARG A 181 6.16 5.60 15.32
N GLU A 182 6.76 4.45 15.60
CA GLU A 182 8.01 4.32 16.36
C GLU A 182 9.27 4.52 15.50
N PHE A 183 9.13 4.39 14.18
CA PHE A 183 10.17 4.69 13.18
C PHE A 183 10.34 6.19 13.01
#